data_f8712be182f8e42b20442a7819295b57
#
_entry.id   f8712be182f8e42b20442a7819295b57
#
_cell.length_a   1.000
_cell.length_b   1.000
_cell.length_c   1.000
_cell.angle_alpha   90.00
_cell.angle_beta   90.00
_cell.angle_gamma   90.00
#
_symmetry.space_group_name_H-M   'P 1'
#
loop_
_entity.id
_entity.type
_entity.pdbx_description
1 polymer ?
#
loop_
_entity_poly.entity_id
_entity_poly.type
_entity_poly.pdbx_seq_one_letter_code
_entity_poly.pdbx_strand_id
1 'polypeptide(L)'
;MLTITLLGTAATMPLPDRALTTAVAECVGHSLLFDCGEGTQAAARRAGVNLMKLDAICLTHYHGDHIFGLPGLLQTLGCQGRTKPLVLYGPAGMAQVWPALRALTGPLPYPIRAEAVDTAPIALSAFGWPEGAQLTPIPTRHRVPSRGYRLTLA
;
A
#
# COMPACT_ATOMS: atom_id res chain seq x y z
N MET A 1 -16.32 9.73 7.63
CA MET A 1 -15.12 10.27 8.32
C MET A 1 -13.89 9.61 7.69
N LEU A 2 -12.86 10.37 7.34
CA LEU A 2 -11.55 9.87 6.93
C LEU A 2 -10.62 9.81 8.14
N THR A 3 -9.95 8.69 8.34
CA THR A 3 -8.92 8.52 9.37
C THR A 3 -7.59 8.25 8.68
N ILE A 4 -6.53 8.95 9.09
CA ILE A 4 -5.16 8.67 8.64
C ILE A 4 -4.36 8.19 9.86
N THR A 5 -3.80 7.00 9.75
CA THR A 5 -2.93 6.41 10.77
C THR A 5 -1.51 6.29 10.24
N LEU A 6 -0.56 6.97 10.88
CA LEU A 6 0.86 6.82 10.60
C LEU A 6 1.38 5.58 11.36
N LEU A 7 1.70 4.52 10.65
CA LEU A 7 2.21 3.28 11.23
C LEU A 7 3.71 3.33 11.50
N GLY A 8 4.44 4.12 10.72
CA GLY A 8 5.86 4.29 10.86
C GLY A 8 6.36 5.57 10.19
N THR A 9 7.47 6.10 10.69
CA THR A 9 8.08 7.35 10.23
C THR A 9 9.61 7.27 10.13
N ALA A 10 10.20 6.09 10.30
CA ALA A 10 11.63 5.89 10.09
C ALA A 10 11.95 5.76 8.60
N ALA A 11 13.17 6.14 8.22
CA ALA A 11 13.71 5.99 6.86
C ALA A 11 14.91 5.07 6.88
N THR A 12 15.14 4.34 5.80
CA THR A 12 16.28 3.47 5.55
C THR A 12 16.33 2.23 6.45
N MET A 13 16.30 2.40 7.77
CA MET A 13 16.38 1.31 8.76
C MET A 13 15.22 1.39 9.74
N PRO A 14 14.59 0.26 10.10
CA PRO A 14 13.66 0.23 11.20
C PRO A 14 14.40 0.52 12.52
N LEU A 15 13.77 1.24 13.43
CA LEU A 15 14.28 1.48 14.78
C LEU A 15 13.43 0.67 15.77
N PRO A 16 13.96 0.34 16.98
CA PRO A 16 13.22 -0.44 17.96
C PRO A 16 11.81 0.11 18.25
N ASP A 17 11.67 1.43 18.34
CA ASP A 17 10.42 2.12 18.69
C ASP A 17 9.80 2.88 17.52
N ARG A 18 10.34 2.74 16.32
CA ARG A 18 9.86 3.46 15.13
C ARG A 18 9.95 2.60 13.88
N ALA A 19 8.80 2.16 13.39
CA ALA A 19 8.70 1.42 12.13
C ALA A 19 9.02 2.32 10.93
N LEU A 20 9.32 1.69 9.80
CA LEU A 20 9.56 2.36 8.52
C LEU A 20 8.31 3.12 8.03
N THR A 21 8.55 4.13 7.22
CA THR A 21 7.50 5.02 6.69
C THR A 21 6.36 4.22 6.06
N THR A 22 5.21 4.30 6.67
CA THR A 22 3.98 3.65 6.21
C THR A 22 2.78 4.37 6.80
N ALA A 23 1.75 4.59 6.00
CA ALA A 23 0.50 5.21 6.45
C ALA A 23 -0.71 4.43 5.93
N VAL A 24 -1.81 4.48 6.67
CA VAL A 24 -3.11 3.94 6.26
C VAL A 24 -4.14 5.05 6.24
N ALA A 25 -4.89 5.13 5.15
CA ALA A 25 -6.09 5.96 5.06
C ALA A 25 -7.31 5.06 5.12
N GLU A 26 -8.23 5.31 6.05
CA GLU A 26 -9.46 4.53 6.25
C GLU A 26 -10.69 5.43 6.08
N CYS A 27 -11.67 4.97 5.30
CA CYS A 27 -12.95 5.65 5.11
C CYS A 27 -14.08 4.63 4.87
N VAL A 28 -15.12 4.67 5.71
CA VAL A 28 -16.36 3.88 5.54
C VAL A 28 -16.11 2.38 5.28
N GLY A 29 -15.18 1.77 6.02
CA GLY A 29 -14.91 0.33 5.91
C GLY A 29 -13.90 -0.05 4.81
N HIS A 30 -13.39 0.92 4.08
CA HIS A 30 -12.37 0.79 3.05
C HIS A 30 -11.04 1.34 3.52
N SER A 31 -9.92 0.86 2.97
CA SER A 31 -8.61 1.42 3.30
C SER A 31 -7.60 1.34 2.18
N LEU A 32 -6.67 2.30 2.19
CA LEU A 32 -5.48 2.37 1.35
C LEU A 32 -4.24 2.33 2.24
N LEU A 33 -3.25 1.53 1.87
CA LEU A 33 -1.94 1.53 2.50
C LEU A 33 -0.96 2.30 1.60
N PHE A 34 -0.20 3.20 2.19
CA PHE A 34 0.87 3.95 1.51
C PHE A 34 2.22 3.44 2.00
N ASP A 35 2.97 2.83 1.10
CA ASP A 35 4.19 2.08 1.32
C ASP A 35 4.01 0.86 2.25
N CYS A 36 4.97 -0.05 2.22
CA CYS A 36 4.95 -1.26 3.02
C CYS A 36 6.39 -1.71 3.31
N GLY A 37 7.06 -0.97 4.18
CA GLY A 37 8.38 -1.33 4.66
C GLY A 37 8.35 -2.53 5.60
N GLU A 38 9.54 -3.01 5.96
CA GLU A 38 9.70 -4.07 6.93
C GLU A 38 9.03 -3.70 8.27
N GLY A 39 8.30 -4.63 8.86
CA GLY A 39 7.60 -4.42 10.14
C GLY A 39 6.21 -3.79 10.05
N THR A 40 5.72 -3.43 8.85
CA THR A 40 4.39 -2.84 8.64
C THR A 40 3.27 -3.65 9.28
N GLN A 41 3.29 -4.99 9.17
CA GLN A 41 2.28 -5.86 9.79
C GLN A 41 2.21 -5.69 11.32
N ALA A 42 3.37 -5.70 11.97
CA ALA A 42 3.45 -5.56 13.42
C ALA A 42 3.02 -4.16 13.86
N ALA A 43 3.39 -3.12 13.12
CA ALA A 43 2.98 -1.75 13.39
C ALA A 43 1.46 -1.58 13.26
N ALA A 44 0.86 -2.14 12.20
CA ALA A 44 -0.59 -2.11 12.01
C ALA A 44 -1.35 -2.83 13.15
N ARG A 45 -0.85 -3.99 13.59
CA ARG A 45 -1.44 -4.72 14.72
C ARG A 45 -1.37 -3.92 16.02
N ARG A 46 -0.23 -3.29 16.31
CA ARG A 46 -0.09 -2.41 17.49
C ARG A 46 -1.02 -1.21 17.44
N ALA A 47 -1.24 -0.64 16.26
CA ALA A 47 -2.14 0.49 16.05
C ALA A 47 -3.63 0.10 15.98
N GLY A 48 -3.97 -1.19 16.02
CA GLY A 48 -5.36 -1.66 15.89
C GLY A 48 -5.93 -1.52 14.48
N VAL A 49 -5.08 -1.34 13.46
CA VAL A 49 -5.50 -1.18 12.07
C VAL A 49 -5.80 -2.55 11.45
N ASN A 50 -6.98 -2.69 10.85
CA ASN A 50 -7.39 -3.92 10.19
C ASN A 50 -7.00 -3.92 8.70
N LEU A 51 -5.85 -4.51 8.38
CA LEU A 51 -5.35 -4.60 7.00
C LEU A 51 -6.19 -5.52 6.08
N MET A 52 -7.14 -6.29 6.61
CA MET A 52 -8.08 -7.06 5.78
C MET A 52 -9.04 -6.16 4.99
N LYS A 53 -9.21 -4.89 5.38
CA LYS A 53 -10.03 -3.89 4.69
C LYS A 53 -9.33 -3.24 3.49
N LEU A 54 -8.05 -3.53 3.24
CA LEU A 54 -7.29 -2.91 2.16
C LEU A 54 -7.94 -3.15 0.79
N ASP A 55 -8.14 -2.07 0.05
CA ASP A 55 -8.53 -2.07 -1.36
C ASP A 55 -7.29 -2.00 -2.25
N ALA A 56 -6.33 -1.16 -1.86
CA ALA A 56 -5.08 -1.01 -2.58
C ALA A 56 -3.89 -0.72 -1.66
N ILE A 57 -2.70 -1.02 -2.16
CA ILE A 57 -1.41 -0.60 -1.61
C ILE A 57 -0.76 0.33 -2.63
N CYS A 58 -0.39 1.53 -2.21
CA CYS A 58 0.11 2.61 -3.04
C CYS A 58 1.60 2.81 -2.73
N LEU A 59 2.48 2.33 -3.59
CA LEU A 59 3.92 2.42 -3.40
C LEU A 59 4.44 3.74 -3.95
N THR A 60 5.16 4.49 -3.13
CA THR A 60 5.76 5.74 -3.56
C THR A 60 6.96 5.50 -4.48
N HIS A 61 7.78 4.52 -4.18
CA HIS A 61 8.91 4.05 -4.97
C HIS A 61 9.38 2.66 -4.48
N TYR A 62 10.42 2.10 -5.09
CA TYR A 62 10.81 0.70 -4.87
C TYR A 62 12.11 0.54 -4.05
N HIS A 63 12.49 1.49 -3.21
CA HIS A 63 13.53 1.23 -2.21
C HIS A 63 13.04 0.22 -1.17
N GLY A 64 13.95 -0.56 -0.61
CA GLY A 64 13.62 -1.68 0.27
C GLY A 64 12.81 -1.29 1.50
N ASP A 65 13.13 -0.14 2.10
CA ASP A 65 12.43 0.41 3.25
C ASP A 65 10.96 0.80 2.96
N HIS A 66 10.54 0.78 1.69
CA HIS A 66 9.16 1.03 1.26
C HIS A 66 8.42 -0.21 0.75
N ILE A 67 9.13 -1.32 0.47
CA ILE A 67 8.51 -2.49 -0.18
C ILE A 67 8.82 -3.85 0.48
N PHE A 68 9.83 -3.97 1.33
CA PHE A 68 10.25 -5.29 1.84
C PHE A 68 9.28 -5.92 2.83
N GLY A 69 8.31 -5.19 3.33
CA GLY A 69 7.20 -5.73 4.11
C GLY A 69 6.10 -6.41 3.28
N LEU A 70 6.07 -6.17 1.96
CA LEU A 70 5.01 -6.67 1.08
C LEU A 70 4.87 -8.20 1.09
N PRO A 71 5.91 -9.00 0.84
CA PRO A 71 5.76 -10.45 0.77
C PRO A 71 5.12 -11.02 2.04
N GLY A 72 5.59 -10.60 3.21
CA GLY A 72 5.05 -11.03 4.49
C GLY A 72 3.62 -10.56 4.72
N LEU A 73 3.30 -9.31 4.40
CA LEU A 73 1.94 -8.79 4.51
C LEU A 73 0.97 -9.56 3.62
N LEU A 74 1.31 -9.77 2.36
CA LEU A 74 0.46 -10.46 1.40
C LEU A 74 0.17 -11.90 1.83
N GLN A 75 1.17 -12.63 2.35
CA GLN A 75 0.97 -13.96 2.92
C GLN A 75 0.07 -13.92 4.15
N THR A 76 0.28 -12.98 5.05
CA THR A 76 -0.54 -12.83 6.26
C THR A 76 -2.01 -12.61 5.92
N LEU A 77 -2.31 -11.75 4.94
CA LEU A 77 -3.69 -11.55 4.47
C LEU A 77 -4.30 -12.85 3.94
N GLY A 78 -3.54 -13.65 3.21
CA GLY A 78 -3.96 -14.98 2.74
C GLY A 78 -4.23 -15.95 3.89
N CYS A 79 -3.33 -16.03 4.86
CA CYS A 79 -3.50 -16.86 6.06
C CYS A 79 -4.72 -16.45 6.91
N GLN A 80 -5.10 -15.19 6.87
CA GLN A 80 -6.31 -14.67 7.54
C GLN A 80 -7.59 -14.89 6.73
N GLY A 81 -7.52 -15.59 5.60
CA GLY A 81 -8.68 -15.94 4.80
C GLY A 81 -9.13 -14.86 3.82
N ARG A 82 -8.23 -13.95 3.41
CA ARG A 82 -8.58 -12.96 2.40
C ARG A 82 -8.93 -13.64 1.07
N THR A 83 -10.06 -13.28 0.50
CA THR A 83 -10.49 -13.65 -0.87
C THR A 83 -10.70 -12.41 -1.74
N LYS A 84 -10.88 -11.24 -1.12
CA LYS A 84 -11.07 -9.95 -1.80
C LYS A 84 -9.84 -9.60 -2.65
N PRO A 85 -10.01 -9.21 -3.92
CA PRO A 85 -8.92 -8.72 -4.74
C PRO A 85 -8.15 -7.57 -4.08
N LEU A 86 -6.86 -7.44 -4.40
CA LEU A 86 -6.00 -6.35 -3.94
C LEU A 86 -5.32 -5.72 -5.15
N VAL A 87 -5.19 -4.40 -5.15
CA VAL A 87 -4.45 -3.69 -6.19
C VAL A 87 -3.16 -3.13 -5.60
N LEU A 88 -2.06 -3.27 -6.32
CA LEU A 88 -0.79 -2.58 -6.05
C LEU A 88 -0.62 -1.47 -7.08
N TYR A 89 -0.58 -0.24 -6.63
CA TYR A 89 -0.21 0.92 -7.43
C TYR A 89 1.23 1.32 -7.13
N GLY A 90 1.97 1.72 -8.15
CA GLY A 90 3.34 2.23 -7.97
C GLY A 90 3.84 2.96 -9.21
N PRO A 91 5.02 3.61 -9.15
CA PRO A 91 5.60 4.32 -10.28
C PRO A 91 6.05 3.37 -11.41
N ALA A 92 6.65 3.92 -12.45
CA ALA A 92 7.31 3.15 -13.50
C ALA A 92 8.30 2.14 -12.90
N GLY A 93 8.39 0.93 -13.49
CA GLY A 93 9.19 -0.18 -12.97
C GLY A 93 8.35 -1.30 -12.32
N MET A 94 7.05 -1.13 -12.16
CA MET A 94 6.18 -2.15 -11.57
C MET A 94 6.28 -3.50 -12.32
N ALA A 95 6.39 -3.48 -13.63
CA ALA A 95 6.51 -4.69 -14.45
C ALA A 95 7.77 -5.52 -14.15
N GLN A 96 8.82 -4.91 -13.62
CA GLN A 96 10.05 -5.59 -13.18
C GLN A 96 9.98 -5.98 -11.70
N VAL A 97 9.47 -5.10 -10.84
CA VAL A 97 9.46 -5.27 -9.38
C VAL A 97 8.42 -6.30 -8.96
N TRP A 98 7.21 -6.25 -9.52
CA TRP A 98 6.13 -7.14 -9.10
C TRP A 98 6.44 -8.64 -9.30
N PRO A 99 6.97 -9.10 -10.44
CA PRO A 99 7.35 -10.52 -10.58
C PRO A 99 8.36 -10.99 -9.54
N ALA A 100 9.34 -10.16 -9.17
CA ALA A 100 10.32 -10.48 -8.12
C ALA A 100 9.65 -10.60 -6.74
N LEU A 101 8.83 -9.65 -6.35
CA LEU A 101 8.04 -9.69 -5.11
C LEU A 101 7.09 -10.90 -5.10
N ARG A 102 6.46 -11.19 -6.23
CA ARG A 102 5.52 -12.31 -6.37
C ARG A 102 6.21 -13.65 -6.22
N ALA A 103 7.43 -13.80 -6.74
CA ALA A 103 8.23 -15.01 -6.57
C ALA A 103 8.56 -15.27 -5.07
N LEU A 104 8.88 -14.21 -4.33
CA LEU A 104 9.13 -14.30 -2.89
C LEU A 104 7.86 -14.56 -2.08
N THR A 105 6.74 -13.99 -2.52
CA THR A 105 5.45 -14.15 -1.83
C THR A 105 4.89 -15.55 -1.98
N GLY A 106 5.11 -16.23 -3.11
CA GLY A 106 4.52 -17.52 -3.39
C GLY A 106 3.00 -17.46 -3.73
N PRO A 107 2.29 -18.59 -3.79
CA PRO A 107 0.87 -18.61 -4.12
C PRO A 107 0.00 -17.94 -3.05
N LEU A 108 -1.05 -17.25 -3.50
CA LEU A 108 -2.01 -16.56 -2.64
C LEU A 108 -3.44 -16.98 -2.98
N PRO A 109 -4.35 -17.06 -1.99
CA PRO A 109 -5.74 -17.46 -2.21
C PRO A 109 -6.63 -16.33 -2.76
N TYR A 110 -6.07 -15.18 -3.11
CA TYR A 110 -6.78 -14.03 -3.65
C TYR A 110 -6.00 -13.38 -4.80
N PRO A 111 -6.70 -12.75 -5.77
CA PRO A 111 -6.05 -12.12 -6.90
C PRO A 111 -5.39 -10.80 -6.52
N ILE A 112 -4.21 -10.54 -7.10
CA ILE A 112 -3.53 -9.25 -7.01
C ILE A 112 -3.31 -8.73 -8.43
N ARG A 113 -3.64 -7.44 -8.63
CA ARG A 113 -3.35 -6.68 -9.83
C ARG A 113 -2.30 -5.63 -9.48
N ALA A 114 -1.20 -5.61 -10.21
CA ALA A 114 -0.12 -4.64 -10.03
C ALA A 114 -0.07 -3.70 -11.23
N GLU A 115 -0.16 -2.40 -11.00
CA GLU A 115 -0.28 -1.37 -12.02
C GLU A 115 0.74 -0.25 -11.80
N ALA A 116 1.45 0.09 -12.87
CA ALA A 116 2.21 1.34 -12.91
C ALA A 116 1.24 2.51 -13.12
N VAL A 117 1.37 3.54 -12.27
CA VAL A 117 0.55 4.75 -12.34
C VAL A 117 1.41 5.94 -12.77
N ASP A 118 0.81 6.84 -13.53
CA ASP A 118 1.46 8.10 -13.92
C ASP A 118 0.86 9.27 -13.13
N THR A 119 -0.07 10.03 -13.69
CA THR A 119 -0.68 11.21 -13.04
C THR A 119 -2.20 11.21 -13.15
N ALA A 120 -2.77 10.26 -13.90
CA ALA A 120 -4.21 10.17 -14.07
C ALA A 120 -4.90 9.84 -12.73
N PRO A 121 -5.96 10.56 -12.36
CA PRO A 121 -6.76 10.24 -11.18
C PRO A 121 -7.38 8.85 -11.29
N ILE A 122 -7.36 8.13 -10.18
CA ILE A 122 -7.97 6.80 -10.03
C ILE A 122 -9.26 6.96 -9.24
N ALA A 123 -10.40 6.63 -9.86
CA ALA A 123 -11.68 6.65 -9.16
C ALA A 123 -11.73 5.51 -8.14
N LEU A 124 -12.01 5.83 -6.89
CA LEU A 124 -12.10 4.85 -5.81
C LEU A 124 -13.50 4.25 -5.65
N SER A 125 -14.51 4.75 -6.39
CA SER A 125 -15.86 4.19 -6.42
C SER A 125 -15.89 2.71 -6.83
N ALA A 126 -14.97 2.27 -7.69
CA ALA A 126 -14.83 0.86 -8.07
C ALA A 126 -14.51 -0.07 -6.88
N PHE A 127 -13.98 0.45 -5.78
CA PHE A 127 -13.74 -0.28 -4.54
C PHE A 127 -14.86 -0.13 -3.50
N GLY A 128 -15.85 0.74 -3.77
CA GLY A 128 -16.94 1.06 -2.84
C GLY A 128 -16.69 2.28 -1.97
N TRP A 129 -15.65 3.07 -2.25
CA TRP A 129 -15.45 4.38 -1.60
C TRP A 129 -16.59 5.35 -1.94
N PRO A 130 -16.81 6.38 -1.11
CA PRO A 130 -17.82 7.40 -1.41
C PRO A 130 -17.71 7.96 -2.83
N GLU A 131 -18.83 8.34 -3.40
CA GLU A 131 -18.87 8.95 -4.72
C GLU A 131 -17.97 10.19 -4.79
N GLY A 132 -17.23 10.34 -5.89
CA GLY A 132 -16.27 11.41 -6.07
C GLY A 132 -14.91 11.17 -5.39
N ALA A 133 -14.76 10.12 -4.58
CA ALA A 133 -13.47 9.77 -3.99
C ALA A 133 -12.45 9.39 -5.07
N GLN A 134 -11.27 10.01 -5.02
CA GLN A 134 -10.21 9.83 -6.01
C GLN A 134 -8.83 9.75 -5.35
N LEU A 135 -7.99 8.89 -5.91
CA LEU A 135 -6.56 8.84 -5.63
C LEU A 135 -5.80 9.39 -6.84
N THR A 136 -5.08 10.48 -6.66
CA THR A 136 -4.29 11.10 -7.73
C THR A 136 -2.80 10.91 -7.46
N PRO A 137 -2.07 10.14 -8.30
CA PRO A 137 -0.62 10.07 -8.22
C PRO A 137 0.01 11.41 -8.62
N ILE A 138 1.02 11.85 -7.88
CA ILE A 138 1.71 13.13 -8.09
C ILE A 138 3.19 12.84 -8.34
N PRO A 139 3.81 13.40 -9.40
CA PRO A 139 5.24 13.26 -9.62
C PRO A 139 6.02 13.82 -8.42
N THR A 140 7.04 13.11 -7.99
CA THR A 140 7.96 13.56 -6.95
C THR A 140 9.39 13.46 -7.45
N ARG A 141 10.30 14.26 -6.87
CA ARG A 141 11.71 14.26 -7.24
C ARG A 141 12.48 13.31 -6.32
N HIS A 142 13.03 12.25 -6.90
CA HIS A 142 13.86 11.27 -6.19
C HIS A 142 14.93 10.70 -7.14
N ARG A 143 15.85 9.87 -6.63
CA ARG A 143 16.89 9.21 -7.46
C ARG A 143 16.34 8.09 -8.35
N VAL A 144 15.16 7.60 -8.03
CA VAL A 144 14.42 6.56 -8.78
C VAL A 144 13.02 7.09 -9.12
N PRO A 145 12.31 6.49 -10.09
CA PRO A 145 10.91 6.84 -10.35
C PRO A 145 10.09 6.82 -9.07
N SER A 146 9.37 7.90 -8.80
CA SER A 146 8.61 8.04 -7.56
C SER A 146 7.31 8.81 -7.76
N ARG A 147 6.33 8.53 -6.88
CA ARG A 147 5.01 9.19 -6.83
C ARG A 147 4.66 9.54 -5.39
N GLY A 148 4.11 10.73 -5.18
CA GLY A 148 3.24 11.01 -4.05
C GLY A 148 1.81 10.64 -4.41
N TYR A 149 0.92 10.67 -3.43
CA TYR A 149 -0.50 10.39 -3.66
C TYR A 149 -1.37 11.43 -2.96
N ARG A 150 -2.32 11.98 -3.69
CA ARG A 150 -3.37 12.83 -3.13
C ARG A 150 -4.68 12.05 -3.08
N LEU A 151 -5.22 11.89 -1.89
CA LEU A 151 -6.56 11.35 -1.67
C LEU A 151 -7.54 12.54 -1.59
N THR A 152 -8.54 12.55 -2.45
CA THR A 152 -9.62 13.52 -2.44
C THR A 152 -10.92 12.81 -2.12
N LEU A 153 -11.68 13.34 -1.18
CA LEU A 153 -13.06 12.95 -0.89
C LEU A 153 -13.97 14.11 -1.31
N ALA A 154 -15.11 13.80 -1.89
CA ALA A 154 -16.13 14.79 -2.22
C ALA A 154 -16.92 15.21 -0.98
#